data_e83b6bc598ba0f91d5ce1036d9dda91a
#
_entry.id   e83b6bc598ba0f91d5ce1036d9dda91a
#
_cell.length_a   1.000
_cell.length_b   1.000
_cell.length_c   1.000
_cell.angle_alpha   90.00
_cell.angle_beta   90.00
_cell.angle_gamma   90.00
#
_symmetry.space_group_name_H-M   'P 1'
#
loop_
_entity.id
_entity.type
_entity.pdbx_description
1 polymer ?
#
loop_
_entity_poly.entity_id
_entity_poly.type
_entity_poly.pdbx_seq_one_letter_code
_entity_poly.pdbx_strand_id
1 'polypeptide(L)'
;ISGGEYQLVLIARALAAEPSLLVLDEPESNLDFKNQTIVLEAIRRLCREKGISAILNTHYPEHAIDISQKALLLMPEGSTVFGRAEEILREELLEKAFDVPVLMRKIQLPGREYTCVFPSPLPNDKEEPIR
;
A
#
# COMPACT_ATOMS: atom_id res chain seq x y z
N ILE A 1 -3.92 6.77 24.25
CA ILE A 1 -3.97 7.22 22.84
C ILE A 1 -4.29 6.05 21.93
N SER A 2 -4.96 6.29 20.82
CA SER A 2 -5.26 5.26 19.83
C SER A 2 -3.99 4.82 19.09
N GLY A 3 -4.05 3.63 18.44
CA GLY A 3 -2.94 3.15 17.61
C GLY A 3 -2.58 4.14 16.49
N GLY A 4 -3.58 4.76 15.87
CA GLY A 4 -3.37 5.78 14.82
C GLY A 4 -2.71 7.04 15.35
N GLU A 5 -3.12 7.52 16.52
CA GLU A 5 -2.49 8.67 17.20
C GLU A 5 -1.04 8.35 17.56
N TYR A 6 -0.76 7.14 18.03
CA TYR A 6 0.60 6.69 18.32
C TYR A 6 1.48 6.70 17.06
N GLN A 7 0.98 6.19 15.94
CA GLN A 7 1.72 6.22 14.66
C GLN A 7 2.01 7.66 14.21
N LEU A 8 1.06 8.57 14.33
CA LEU A 8 1.28 9.98 14.00
C LEU A 8 2.33 10.63 14.92
N VAL A 9 2.39 10.26 16.21
CA VAL A 9 3.44 10.71 17.13
C VAL A 9 4.81 10.19 16.70
N LEU A 10 4.92 8.93 16.29
CA LEU A 10 6.19 8.37 15.76
C LEU A 10 6.67 9.10 14.51
N ILE A 11 5.77 9.38 13.57
CA ILE A 11 6.07 10.15 12.37
C ILE A 11 6.50 11.58 12.76
N ALA A 12 5.79 12.25 13.64
CA ALA A 12 6.14 13.58 14.14
C ALA A 12 7.52 13.61 14.81
N ARG A 13 7.85 12.58 15.60
CA ARG A 13 9.17 12.44 16.21
C ARG A 13 10.28 12.29 15.16
N ALA A 14 10.05 11.48 14.13
CA ALA A 14 11.00 11.32 13.03
C ALA A 14 11.21 12.64 12.27
N LEU A 15 10.16 13.42 12.07
CA LEU A 15 10.20 14.73 11.41
C LEU A 15 10.94 15.81 12.20
N ALA A 16 11.01 15.69 13.52
CA ALA A 16 11.73 16.66 14.37
C ALA A 16 13.23 16.74 14.04
N ALA A 17 13.79 15.72 13.40
CA ALA A 17 15.17 15.71 12.91
C ALA A 17 15.33 16.36 11.52
N GLU A 18 14.26 16.91 10.94
CA GLU A 18 14.23 17.49 9.58
C GLU A 18 14.82 16.58 8.50
N PRO A 19 14.37 15.31 8.38
CA PRO A 19 14.95 14.36 7.46
C PRO A 19 14.59 14.69 6.01
N SER A 20 15.48 14.34 5.08
CA SER A 20 15.15 14.32 3.63
C SER A 20 14.48 13.01 3.20
N LEU A 21 14.60 11.96 3.99
CA LEU A 21 14.06 10.63 3.75
C LEU A 21 13.43 10.05 5.02
N LEU A 22 12.21 9.57 4.90
CA LEU A 22 11.53 8.75 5.90
C LEU A 22 11.54 7.28 5.47
N VAL A 23 11.84 6.39 6.39
CA VAL A 23 11.69 4.94 6.21
C VAL A 23 10.65 4.46 7.20
N LEU A 24 9.56 3.91 6.69
CA LEU A 24 8.37 3.53 7.45
C LEU A 24 8.07 2.05 7.22
N ASP A 25 8.04 1.27 8.29
CA ASP A 25 7.73 -0.15 8.25
C ASP A 25 6.29 -0.38 8.70
N GLU A 26 5.44 -0.76 7.74
CA GLU A 26 4.01 -1.04 7.95
C GLU A 26 3.28 0.00 8.82
N PRO A 27 3.36 1.31 8.53
CA PRO A 27 2.85 2.35 9.41
C PRO A 27 1.33 2.32 9.56
N GLU A 28 0.61 1.64 8.67
CA GLU A 28 -0.84 1.46 8.69
C GLU A 28 -1.30 0.15 9.32
N SER A 29 -0.38 -0.76 9.65
CA SER A 29 -0.71 -2.06 10.21
C SER A 29 -1.37 -1.95 11.59
N ASN A 30 -2.32 -2.86 11.85
CA ASN A 30 -3.09 -2.91 13.10
C ASN A 30 -3.93 -1.67 13.40
N LEU A 31 -4.19 -0.85 12.41
CA LEU A 31 -5.09 0.30 12.50
C LEU A 31 -6.45 -0.02 11.89
N ASP A 32 -7.50 0.61 12.39
CA ASP A 32 -8.80 0.61 11.73
C ASP A 32 -8.77 1.42 10.42
N PHE A 33 -9.77 1.26 9.56
CA PHE A 33 -9.84 1.93 8.25
C PHE A 33 -9.67 3.45 8.32
N LYS A 34 -10.26 4.09 9.34
CA LYS A 34 -10.15 5.54 9.52
C LYS A 34 -8.71 5.94 9.80
N ASN A 35 -8.06 5.27 10.73
CA ASN A 35 -6.70 5.57 11.14
C ASN A 35 -5.67 5.20 10.05
N GLN A 36 -5.88 4.12 9.30
CA GLN A 36 -5.07 3.81 8.11
C GLN A 36 -5.10 4.97 7.11
N THR A 37 -6.29 5.47 6.79
CA THR A 37 -6.46 6.60 5.86
C THR A 37 -5.77 7.86 6.36
N ILE A 38 -5.88 8.18 7.65
CA ILE A 38 -5.25 9.36 8.26
C ILE A 38 -3.73 9.27 8.16
N VAL A 39 -3.14 8.12 8.48
CA VAL A 39 -1.68 7.91 8.45
C VAL A 39 -1.14 8.00 7.03
N LEU A 40 -1.76 7.33 6.07
CA LEU A 40 -1.33 7.37 4.66
C LEU A 40 -1.46 8.77 4.06
N GLU A 41 -2.54 9.50 4.36
CA GLU A 41 -2.71 10.87 3.89
C GLU A 41 -1.70 11.83 4.53
N ALA A 42 -1.37 11.63 5.81
CA ALA A 42 -0.31 12.40 6.47
C ALA A 42 1.05 12.20 5.77
N ILE A 43 1.41 10.96 5.45
CA ILE A 43 2.65 10.65 4.71
C ILE A 43 2.64 11.31 3.32
N ARG A 44 1.53 11.20 2.59
CA ARG A 44 1.36 11.82 1.28
C ARG A 44 1.55 13.34 1.33
N ARG A 45 0.91 14.00 2.30
CA ARG A 45 1.04 15.44 2.51
C ARG A 45 2.47 15.85 2.82
N LEU A 46 3.16 15.14 3.70
CA LEU A 46 4.54 15.42 4.06
C LEU A 46 5.47 15.34 2.84
N CYS A 47 5.34 14.30 2.03
CA CYS A 47 6.12 14.17 0.80
C CYS A 47 5.86 15.35 -0.16
N ARG A 48 4.60 15.72 -0.34
CA ARG A 48 4.20 16.79 -1.27
C ARG A 48 4.56 18.19 -0.78
N GLU A 49 4.27 18.49 0.50
CA GLU A 49 4.38 19.85 1.03
C GLU A 49 5.78 20.17 1.57
N LYS A 50 6.49 19.17 2.09
CA LYS A 50 7.83 19.31 2.66
C LYS A 50 8.96 18.85 1.74
N GLY A 51 8.63 18.24 0.59
CA GLY A 51 9.64 17.67 -0.32
C GLY A 51 10.43 16.50 0.27
N ILE A 52 9.89 15.84 1.29
CA ILE A 52 10.49 14.67 1.92
C ILE A 52 10.23 13.46 1.03
N SER A 53 11.23 12.62 0.83
CA SER A 53 11.05 11.29 0.23
C SER A 53 10.63 10.28 1.30
N ALA A 54 9.82 9.30 0.93
CA ALA A 54 9.44 8.22 1.84
C ALA A 54 9.64 6.85 1.18
N ILE A 55 10.19 5.91 1.96
CA ILE A 55 10.17 4.48 1.65
C ILE A 55 9.18 3.85 2.63
N LEU A 56 8.19 3.19 2.08
CA LEU A 56 7.11 2.55 2.83
C LEU A 56 7.15 1.05 2.56
N ASN A 57 7.35 0.24 3.59
CA ASN A 57 7.10 -1.19 3.52
C ASN A 57 5.65 -1.46 3.90
N THR A 58 4.91 -2.17 3.06
CA THR A 58 3.53 -2.56 3.31
C THR A 58 3.20 -3.88 2.63
N HIS A 59 2.27 -4.63 3.20
CA HIS A 59 1.68 -5.81 2.58
C HIS A 59 0.25 -5.56 2.05
N TYR A 60 -0.19 -4.30 2.00
CA TYR A 60 -1.45 -3.88 1.40
C TYR A 60 -1.20 -3.30 0.00
N PRO A 61 -1.36 -4.09 -1.08
CA PRO A 61 -1.07 -3.63 -2.44
C PRO A 61 -1.88 -2.41 -2.85
N GLU A 62 -3.13 -2.29 -2.43
CA GLU A 62 -3.98 -1.12 -2.68
C GLU A 62 -3.42 0.16 -2.05
N HIS A 63 -2.79 0.09 -0.87
CA HIS A 63 -2.13 1.24 -0.27
C HIS A 63 -0.89 1.64 -1.08
N ALA A 64 -0.10 0.65 -1.49
CA ALA A 64 1.08 0.91 -2.33
C ALA A 64 0.68 1.56 -3.67
N ILE A 65 -0.38 1.08 -4.32
CA ILE A 65 -0.90 1.67 -5.58
C ILE A 65 -1.35 3.11 -5.36
N ASP A 66 -2.01 3.38 -4.25
CA ASP A 66 -2.61 4.69 -3.97
C ASP A 66 -1.57 5.77 -3.63
N ILE A 67 -0.46 5.41 -2.97
CA ILE A 67 0.47 6.39 -2.40
C ILE A 67 1.81 6.48 -3.14
N SER A 68 2.27 5.44 -3.83
CA SER A 68 3.63 5.39 -4.34
C SER A 68 3.77 5.77 -5.82
N GLN A 69 4.90 6.39 -6.18
CA GLN A 69 5.31 6.60 -7.57
C GLN A 69 6.13 5.42 -8.10
N LYS A 70 6.91 4.78 -7.23
CA LYS A 70 7.74 3.62 -7.56
C LYS A 70 7.46 2.50 -6.56
N ALA A 71 7.57 1.27 -7.01
CA ALA A 71 7.40 0.10 -6.18
C ALA A 71 8.54 -0.91 -6.39
N LEU A 72 8.82 -1.65 -5.35
CA LEU A 72 9.68 -2.82 -5.37
C LEU A 72 8.88 -4.00 -4.83
N LEU A 73 8.68 -5.02 -5.65
CA LEU A 73 8.07 -6.28 -5.23
C LEU A 73 9.16 -7.28 -4.87
N LEU A 74 8.98 -7.91 -3.72
CA LEU A 74 9.78 -9.05 -3.28
C LEU A 74 9.06 -10.31 -3.71
N MET A 75 9.74 -11.18 -4.46
CA MET A 75 9.18 -12.45 -4.92
C MET A 75 9.50 -13.58 -3.93
N PRO A 76 8.67 -14.62 -3.84
CA PRO A 76 8.87 -15.73 -2.91
C PRO A 76 10.24 -16.41 -3.03
N GLU A 77 10.78 -16.50 -4.24
CA GLU A 77 12.10 -17.07 -4.51
C GLU A 77 13.28 -16.13 -4.18
N GLY A 78 13.00 -14.91 -3.68
CA GLY A 78 13.99 -13.91 -3.30
C GLY A 78 14.42 -12.95 -4.40
N SER A 79 13.90 -13.08 -5.63
CA SER A 79 14.10 -12.06 -6.66
C SER A 79 13.28 -10.81 -6.38
N THR A 80 13.60 -9.71 -7.06
CA THR A 80 12.90 -8.43 -6.91
C THR A 80 12.52 -7.85 -8.25
N VAL A 81 11.39 -7.15 -8.29
CA VAL A 81 10.96 -6.36 -9.44
C VAL A 81 10.78 -4.91 -9.00
N PHE A 82 11.49 -3.99 -9.65
CA PHE A 82 11.46 -2.57 -9.31
C PHE A 82 11.09 -1.72 -10.52
N GLY A 83 10.28 -0.71 -10.33
CA GLY A 83 9.91 0.24 -11.39
C GLY A 83 8.83 1.21 -10.96
N ARG A 84 8.15 1.81 -11.95
CA ARG A 84 6.99 2.67 -11.70
C ARG A 84 5.87 1.85 -11.06
N ALA A 85 5.21 2.42 -10.05
CA ALA A 85 4.17 1.71 -9.31
C ALA A 85 3.05 1.18 -10.24
N GLU A 86 2.61 1.97 -11.20
CA GLU A 86 1.59 1.59 -12.18
C GLU A 86 1.99 0.44 -13.12
N GLU A 87 3.29 0.22 -13.32
CA GLU A 87 3.82 -0.86 -14.17
C GLU A 87 4.07 -2.14 -13.36
N ILE A 88 4.49 -1.97 -12.10
CA ILE A 88 4.87 -3.08 -11.21
C ILE A 88 3.68 -3.65 -10.46
N LEU A 89 2.77 -2.78 -9.96
CA LEU A 89 1.64 -3.19 -9.14
C LEU A 89 0.44 -3.55 -10.04
N ARG A 90 0.57 -4.67 -10.76
CA ARG A 90 -0.45 -5.23 -11.65
C ARG A 90 -0.75 -6.69 -11.30
N GLU A 91 -1.92 -7.17 -11.72
CA GLU A 91 -2.42 -8.52 -11.37
C GLU A 91 -1.34 -9.59 -11.49
N GLU A 92 -0.71 -9.73 -12.65
CA GLU A 92 0.27 -10.78 -12.94
C GLU A 92 1.47 -10.78 -11.95
N LEU A 93 2.01 -9.61 -11.60
CA LEU A 93 3.15 -9.51 -10.71
C LEU A 93 2.74 -9.65 -9.24
N LEU A 94 1.56 -9.15 -8.88
CA LEU A 94 1.00 -9.32 -7.54
C LEU A 94 0.65 -10.79 -7.26
N GLU A 95 0.09 -11.52 -8.24
CA GLU A 95 -0.16 -12.95 -8.14
C GLU A 95 1.11 -13.74 -7.83
N LYS A 96 2.20 -13.42 -8.53
CA LYS A 96 3.50 -14.06 -8.29
C LYS A 96 4.08 -13.68 -6.92
N ALA A 97 3.98 -12.42 -6.53
CA ALA A 97 4.54 -11.93 -5.27
C ALA A 97 3.80 -12.47 -4.04
N PHE A 98 2.47 -12.57 -4.10
CA PHE A 98 1.62 -13.03 -2.99
C PHE A 98 1.23 -14.51 -3.06
N ASP A 99 1.58 -15.19 -4.15
CA ASP A 99 1.25 -16.60 -4.39
C ASP A 99 -0.27 -16.89 -4.26
N VAL A 100 -1.07 -16.01 -4.83
CA VAL A 100 -2.54 -16.10 -4.83
C VAL A 100 -3.10 -15.42 -6.08
N PRO A 101 -4.16 -15.95 -6.71
CA PRO A 101 -4.83 -15.24 -7.79
C PRO A 101 -5.34 -13.87 -7.32
N VAL A 102 -5.10 -12.84 -8.11
CA VAL A 102 -5.43 -11.44 -7.77
C VAL A 102 -6.32 -10.83 -8.84
N LEU A 103 -7.37 -10.17 -8.41
CA LEU A 103 -8.23 -9.36 -9.26
C LEU A 103 -8.06 -7.89 -8.91
N MET A 104 -7.85 -7.06 -9.92
CA MET A 104 -7.81 -5.61 -9.76
C MET A 104 -8.98 -4.96 -10.49
N ARG A 105 -9.60 -3.98 -9.85
CA ARG A 105 -10.69 -3.20 -10.44
C ARG A 105 -10.49 -1.73 -10.12
N LYS A 106 -10.69 -0.90 -11.14
CA LYS A 106 -10.69 0.55 -11.00
C LYS A 106 -12.10 1.04 -10.72
N ILE A 107 -12.23 1.86 -9.70
CA ILE A 107 -13.49 2.48 -9.29
C ILE A 107 -13.33 3.99 -9.45
N GLN A 108 -14.18 4.58 -10.27
CA GLN A 108 -14.21 6.01 -10.47
C GLN A 108 -15.11 6.66 -9.41
N LEU A 109 -14.52 7.52 -8.60
CA LEU A 109 -15.22 8.39 -7.66
C LEU A 109 -15.13 9.85 -8.11
N PRO A 110 -15.99 10.75 -7.63
CA PRO A 110 -15.86 12.18 -7.93
C PRO A 110 -14.46 12.70 -7.60
N GLY A 111 -13.73 13.16 -8.62
CA GLY A 111 -12.39 13.73 -8.49
C GLY A 111 -11.25 12.75 -8.26
N ARG A 112 -11.48 11.44 -8.22
CA ARG A 112 -10.44 10.45 -7.96
C ARG A 112 -10.78 9.06 -8.50
N GLU A 113 -9.78 8.37 -9.05
CA GLU A 113 -9.83 6.94 -9.38
C GLU A 113 -9.18 6.14 -8.24
N TYR A 114 -9.81 5.05 -7.85
CA TYR A 114 -9.26 4.07 -6.91
C TYR A 114 -9.06 2.73 -7.57
N THR A 115 -7.97 2.08 -7.22
CA THR A 115 -7.73 0.68 -7.60
C THR A 115 -7.96 -0.20 -6.38
N CYS A 116 -8.92 -1.12 -6.51
CA CYS A 116 -9.17 -2.16 -5.52
C CYS A 116 -8.42 -3.42 -5.93
N VAL A 117 -7.84 -4.10 -4.96
CA VAL A 117 -7.13 -5.36 -5.14
C VAL A 117 -7.80 -6.42 -4.29
N PHE A 118 -8.22 -7.51 -4.91
CA PHE A 118 -8.89 -8.61 -4.23
C PHE A 118 -8.13 -9.90 -4.46
N PRO A 119 -7.82 -10.68 -3.41
CA PRO A 119 -7.44 -12.06 -3.60
C PRO A 119 -8.66 -12.81 -4.16
N SER A 120 -8.50 -13.42 -5.31
CA SER A 120 -9.53 -14.32 -5.83
C SER A 120 -9.52 -15.61 -5.02
N PRO A 121 -10.67 -16.24 -4.76
CA PRO A 121 -10.69 -17.58 -4.21
C PRO A 121 -9.82 -18.50 -5.06
N LEU A 122 -8.99 -19.31 -4.42
CA LEU A 122 -8.31 -20.39 -5.13
C LEU A 122 -9.35 -21.18 -5.91
N PRO A 123 -9.10 -21.54 -7.18
CA PRO A 123 -10.04 -22.34 -7.94
C PRO A 123 -10.29 -23.62 -7.19
N ASN A 124 -11.42 -23.70 -6.51
CA ASN A 124 -11.93 -24.95 -6.02
C ASN A 124 -12.46 -25.70 -7.24
N ASP A 125 -12.09 -26.97 -7.37
CA ASP A 125 -12.49 -27.86 -8.43
C ASP A 125 -14.02 -28.12 -8.51
N LYS A 126 -14.81 -27.32 -7.83
CA LYS A 126 -16.29 -27.36 -7.87
C LYS A 126 -16.85 -25.97 -7.70
N GLU A 127 -17.16 -25.34 -8.82
CA GLU A 127 -18.08 -24.22 -8.87
C GLU A 127 -19.47 -24.67 -8.42
N GLU A 128 -19.82 -24.48 -7.16
CA GLU A 128 -21.22 -24.30 -6.80
C GLU A 128 -21.50 -22.80 -6.80
N PRO A 129 -22.46 -22.32 -7.62
CA PRO A 129 -22.84 -20.93 -7.58
C PRO A 129 -23.40 -20.59 -6.21
N ILE A 130 -22.91 -19.51 -5.62
CA ILE A 130 -23.47 -18.93 -4.40
C ILE A 130 -24.90 -18.55 -4.72
N ARG A 131 -25.83 -19.22 -4.04
CA ARG A 131 -27.27 -18.91 -4.12
C ARG A 131 -27.61 -17.74 -3.22
#